data_8e285d69d104461d8bcae1f61658b3e5
#
_entry.id   8e285d69d104461d8bcae1f61658b3e5
#
_cell.length_a   1.000
_cell.length_b   1.000
_cell.length_c   1.000
_cell.angle_alpha   90.00
_cell.angle_beta   90.00
_cell.angle_gamma   90.00
#
_symmetry.space_group_name_H-M   'P 1'
#
loop_
_entity.id
_entity.type
_entity.pdbx_description
1 polymer ?
#
loop_
_entity_poly.entity_id
_entity_poly.type
_entity_poly.pdbx_seq_one_letter_code
_entity_poly.pdbx_strand_id
1 'polypeptide(L)'
;MYLCSEFSVITKKYMKQLISTILLSVFVATANAQKPDPNFYIFLCFGQSNMEGAARPEAQDLKSPGPRFLWMPAVDYPATETLPARKMGEWYEAIPPLCRPNTGLTPADWFGRTLVASLPENIKIGVIHVAIGGIDIKGFLSDSIDNYVKTKAPNWMKGMLEAYDNNPYKRLVTLAKKAQKDGVIKGILMHQGETNTGDPKWAGMVKQVYDNLCGDLQLKPEEVNLYAGNIVQAGGREFASAARNR
;
A
#
# COMPACT_ATOMS: atom_id res chain seq x y z
N MET A 1 -65.69 -6.67 -24.65
CA MET A 1 -64.86 -7.64 -23.88
C MET A 1 -63.58 -8.06 -24.59
N TYR A 2 -63.21 -7.48 -25.74
CA TYR A 2 -62.00 -7.81 -26.52
C TYR A 2 -60.78 -6.89 -26.27
N LEU A 3 -60.96 -5.68 -25.76
CA LEU A 3 -59.89 -4.70 -25.56
C LEU A 3 -58.97 -4.98 -24.34
N CYS A 4 -59.43 -5.78 -23.36
CA CYS A 4 -58.66 -6.05 -22.13
C CYS A 4 -57.64 -7.20 -22.30
N SER A 5 -57.81 -8.08 -23.27
CA SER A 5 -56.91 -9.21 -23.55
C SER A 5 -55.65 -8.79 -24.33
N GLU A 6 -55.77 -7.86 -25.24
CA GLU A 6 -54.64 -7.39 -26.03
C GLU A 6 -53.67 -6.53 -25.22
N PHE A 7 -54.19 -5.70 -24.30
CA PHE A 7 -53.34 -4.88 -23.39
C PHE A 7 -52.48 -5.75 -22.48
N SER A 8 -53.01 -6.88 -22.00
CA SER A 8 -52.27 -7.83 -21.14
C SER A 8 -51.16 -8.57 -21.88
N VAL A 9 -51.33 -8.85 -23.18
CA VAL A 9 -50.32 -9.54 -23.99
C VAL A 9 -49.19 -8.59 -24.38
N ILE A 10 -49.52 -7.33 -24.71
CA ILE A 10 -48.54 -6.31 -25.05
C ILE A 10 -47.65 -5.96 -23.86
N THR A 11 -48.22 -5.75 -22.67
CA THR A 11 -47.43 -5.45 -21.46
C THR A 11 -46.54 -6.61 -21.06
N LYS A 12 -46.99 -7.88 -21.17
CA LYS A 12 -46.13 -9.05 -20.89
C LYS A 12 -44.98 -9.19 -21.90
N LYS A 13 -45.19 -8.83 -23.17
CA LYS A 13 -44.12 -8.87 -24.18
C LYS A 13 -43.06 -7.83 -23.92
N TYR A 14 -43.42 -6.58 -23.62
CA TYR A 14 -42.47 -5.51 -23.29
C TYR A 14 -41.72 -5.76 -21.95
N MET A 15 -42.40 -6.31 -20.94
CA MET A 15 -41.80 -6.67 -19.69
C MET A 15 -40.74 -7.78 -19.85
N LYS A 16 -41.01 -8.80 -20.66
CA LYS A 16 -40.03 -9.84 -21.00
C LYS A 16 -38.83 -9.29 -21.78
N GLN A 17 -39.02 -8.37 -22.70
CA GLN A 17 -37.92 -7.70 -23.41
C GLN A 17 -37.10 -6.82 -22.48
N LEU A 18 -37.73 -6.06 -21.59
CA LEU A 18 -37.02 -5.23 -20.59
C LEU A 18 -36.18 -6.07 -19.62
N ILE A 19 -36.73 -7.17 -19.11
CA ILE A 19 -36.02 -8.10 -18.24
C ILE A 19 -34.85 -8.77 -18.98
N SER A 20 -35.05 -9.17 -20.25
CA SER A 20 -33.96 -9.75 -21.05
C SER A 20 -32.83 -8.75 -21.31
N THR A 21 -33.17 -7.47 -21.58
CA THR A 21 -32.18 -6.41 -21.81
C THR A 21 -31.41 -6.07 -20.55
N ILE A 22 -32.09 -6.03 -19.39
CA ILE A 22 -31.43 -5.80 -18.07
C ILE A 22 -30.53 -6.98 -17.72
N LEU A 23 -30.95 -8.22 -17.89
CA LEU A 23 -30.13 -9.41 -17.67
C LEU A 23 -28.90 -9.44 -18.58
N LEU A 24 -29.05 -9.06 -19.86
CA LEU A 24 -27.94 -9.01 -20.81
C LEU A 24 -26.94 -7.89 -20.45
N SER A 25 -27.40 -6.72 -19.98
CA SER A 25 -26.54 -5.61 -19.56
C SER A 25 -25.78 -5.92 -18.28
N VAL A 26 -26.38 -6.65 -17.34
CA VAL A 26 -25.69 -7.12 -16.11
C VAL A 26 -24.63 -8.17 -16.46
N PHE A 27 -24.89 -9.07 -17.40
CA PHE A 27 -23.93 -10.09 -17.83
C PHE A 27 -22.72 -9.50 -18.58
N VAL A 28 -22.90 -8.44 -19.36
CA VAL A 28 -21.81 -7.74 -20.06
C VAL A 28 -20.96 -6.92 -19.10
N ALA A 29 -21.55 -6.34 -18.03
CA ALA A 29 -20.81 -5.59 -17.02
C ALA A 29 -19.89 -6.47 -16.15
N THR A 30 -20.19 -7.76 -15.97
CA THR A 30 -19.35 -8.69 -15.20
C THR A 30 -18.24 -9.34 -16.03
N ALA A 31 -18.27 -9.23 -17.35
CA ALA A 31 -17.32 -9.93 -18.25
C ALA A 31 -15.95 -9.23 -18.42
N ASN A 32 -15.75 -8.00 -17.88
CA ASN A 32 -14.54 -7.20 -18.10
C ASN A 32 -13.74 -6.86 -16.83
N ALA A 33 -13.91 -7.58 -15.73
CA ALA A 33 -12.97 -7.46 -14.62
C ALA A 33 -11.66 -8.14 -15.04
N GLN A 34 -10.69 -7.35 -15.49
CA GLN A 34 -9.34 -7.84 -15.79
C GLN A 34 -8.80 -8.52 -14.52
N LYS A 35 -8.41 -9.79 -14.65
CA LYS A 35 -7.78 -10.51 -13.53
C LYS A 35 -6.44 -9.85 -13.21
N PRO A 36 -6.07 -9.73 -11.93
CA PRO A 36 -4.75 -9.26 -11.56
C PRO A 36 -3.63 -10.05 -12.26
N ASP A 37 -2.60 -9.36 -12.70
CA ASP A 37 -1.42 -10.00 -13.31
C ASP A 37 -0.68 -10.83 -12.24
N PRO A 38 -0.62 -12.16 -12.36
CA PRO A 38 0.06 -13.01 -11.37
C PRO A 38 1.57 -12.80 -11.34
N ASN A 39 2.14 -12.15 -12.34
CA ASN A 39 3.55 -11.81 -12.44
C ASN A 39 3.86 -10.38 -11.97
N PHE A 40 2.88 -9.62 -11.52
CA PHE A 40 3.08 -8.32 -10.91
C PHE A 40 3.07 -8.47 -9.38
N TYR A 41 4.26 -8.56 -8.78
CA TYR A 41 4.46 -8.74 -7.34
C TYR A 41 4.47 -7.38 -6.64
N ILE A 42 3.54 -7.19 -5.70
CA ILE A 42 3.36 -5.94 -4.98
C ILE A 42 3.83 -6.11 -3.54
N PHE A 43 4.59 -5.13 -3.04
CA PHE A 43 5.07 -5.07 -1.67
C PHE A 43 4.56 -3.82 -0.99
N LEU A 44 4.04 -3.99 0.23
CA LEU A 44 3.60 -2.88 1.08
C LEU A 44 4.75 -2.49 1.99
N CYS A 45 5.06 -1.19 2.05
CA CYS A 45 6.16 -0.67 2.85
C CYS A 45 5.60 0.29 3.89
N PHE A 46 5.87 0.04 5.18
CA PHE A 46 5.45 0.94 6.24
C PHE A 46 6.49 1.06 7.36
N GLY A 47 6.45 2.14 8.11
CA GLY A 47 7.36 2.32 9.22
C GLY A 47 7.59 3.77 9.63
N GLN A 48 8.77 4.03 10.21
CA GLN A 48 9.17 5.36 10.65
C GLN A 48 10.34 5.92 9.83
N SER A 49 11.16 6.80 10.39
CA SER A 49 12.17 7.59 9.66
C SER A 49 13.11 6.78 8.77
N ASN A 50 13.55 5.60 9.21
CA ASN A 50 14.43 4.74 8.41
C ASN A 50 13.68 4.05 7.25
N MET A 51 12.36 3.84 7.36
CA MET A 51 11.53 3.45 6.23
C MET A 51 11.18 4.67 5.37
N GLU A 52 10.85 5.81 5.97
CA GLU A 52 10.50 7.05 5.28
C GLU A 52 11.58 7.50 4.27
N GLY A 53 12.84 7.29 4.65
CA GLY A 53 14.00 7.61 3.83
C GLY A 53 14.60 8.97 4.16
N ALA A 54 15.70 8.93 4.92
CA ALA A 54 16.47 10.12 5.29
C ALA A 54 17.77 10.29 4.48
N ALA A 55 18.22 9.23 3.80
CA ALA A 55 19.45 9.26 3.00
C ALA A 55 19.24 10.09 1.74
N ARG A 56 20.24 10.92 1.40
CA ARG A 56 20.21 11.68 0.14
C ARG A 56 20.43 10.73 -1.04
N PRO A 57 19.56 10.71 -2.06
CA PRO A 57 19.79 9.94 -3.25
C PRO A 57 21.05 10.38 -3.99
N GLU A 58 21.82 9.43 -4.47
CA GLU A 58 22.98 9.66 -5.33
C GLU A 58 22.60 9.51 -6.81
N ALA A 59 23.51 9.86 -7.72
CA ALA A 59 23.24 9.83 -9.16
C ALA A 59 22.77 8.47 -9.70
N GLN A 60 23.25 7.38 -9.10
CA GLN A 60 22.82 6.03 -9.45
C GLN A 60 21.37 5.72 -9.05
N ASP A 61 20.92 6.29 -7.92
CA ASP A 61 19.57 6.07 -7.39
C ASP A 61 18.51 6.78 -8.24
N LEU A 62 18.89 7.91 -8.84
CA LEU A 62 18.02 8.73 -9.69
C LEU A 62 17.86 8.18 -11.12
N LYS A 63 18.64 7.16 -11.50
CA LYS A 63 18.46 6.47 -12.78
C LYS A 63 17.17 5.65 -12.74
N SER A 64 16.41 5.68 -13.84
CA SER A 64 15.25 4.81 -14.01
C SER A 64 15.63 3.35 -13.78
N PRO A 65 14.90 2.60 -12.95
CA PRO A 65 15.10 1.16 -12.81
C PRO A 65 14.48 0.36 -13.97
N GLY A 66 13.85 1.04 -14.93
CA GLY A 66 13.09 0.45 -16.02
C GLY A 66 11.62 0.10 -15.65
N PRO A 67 10.84 -0.33 -16.66
CA PRO A 67 9.41 -0.47 -16.56
C PRO A 67 8.94 -1.66 -15.68
N ARG A 68 9.87 -2.49 -15.22
CA ARG A 68 9.55 -3.62 -14.34
C ARG A 68 9.55 -3.27 -12.86
N PHE A 69 10.13 -2.13 -12.45
CA PHE A 69 10.04 -1.67 -11.07
C PHE A 69 9.17 -0.43 -10.98
N LEU A 70 7.98 -0.62 -10.41
CA LEU A 70 6.95 0.40 -10.30
C LEU A 70 6.70 0.80 -8.85
N TRP A 71 6.19 2.00 -8.69
CA TRP A 71 5.81 2.56 -7.42
C TRP A 71 4.44 3.26 -7.54
N MET A 72 3.59 3.08 -6.53
CA MET A 72 2.31 3.78 -6.42
C MET A 72 2.41 4.82 -5.31
N PRO A 73 2.41 6.13 -5.65
CA PRO A 73 2.45 7.21 -4.67
C PRO A 73 1.31 7.11 -3.65
N ALA A 74 1.62 7.36 -2.39
CA ALA A 74 0.64 7.46 -1.32
C ALA A 74 0.15 8.90 -1.09
N VAL A 75 0.71 9.85 -1.81
CA VAL A 75 0.32 11.27 -1.87
C VAL A 75 0.57 11.80 -3.28
N ASP A 76 -0.04 12.93 -3.65
CA ASP A 76 0.28 13.62 -4.91
C ASP A 76 1.69 14.22 -4.85
N TYR A 77 2.40 14.15 -5.97
CA TYR A 77 3.69 14.79 -6.18
C TYR A 77 3.56 15.90 -7.21
N PRO A 78 3.96 17.13 -6.89
CA PRO A 78 4.01 18.20 -7.88
C PRO A 78 5.06 17.88 -8.95
N ALA A 79 4.91 18.49 -10.12
CA ALA A 79 5.97 18.49 -11.14
C ALA A 79 7.23 19.17 -10.60
N THR A 80 8.39 18.68 -11.01
CA THR A 80 9.69 19.29 -10.77
C THR A 80 10.35 19.60 -12.12
N GLU A 81 11.53 20.20 -12.12
CA GLU A 81 12.28 20.45 -13.35
C GLU A 81 12.62 19.16 -14.14
N THR A 82 12.77 18.04 -13.43
CA THR A 82 13.22 16.77 -14.01
C THR A 82 12.15 15.69 -14.09
N LEU A 83 11.05 15.81 -13.33
CA LEU A 83 10.01 14.79 -13.28
C LEU A 83 8.61 15.44 -13.40
N PRO A 84 7.69 14.82 -14.17
CA PRO A 84 6.30 15.27 -14.25
C PRO A 84 5.59 15.06 -12.91
N ALA A 85 4.45 15.73 -12.75
CA ALA A 85 3.56 15.48 -11.61
C ALA A 85 3.12 14.01 -11.57
N ARG A 86 3.05 13.44 -10.36
CA ARG A 86 2.63 12.06 -10.14
C ARG A 86 1.44 12.03 -9.19
N LYS A 87 0.40 11.34 -9.60
CA LYS A 87 -0.86 11.26 -8.86
C LYS A 87 -0.88 10.09 -7.89
N MET A 88 -1.42 10.34 -6.72
CA MET A 88 -1.68 9.29 -5.72
C MET A 88 -2.47 8.13 -6.33
N GLY A 89 -2.01 6.92 -6.06
CA GLY A 89 -2.72 5.70 -6.45
C GLY A 89 -2.56 5.31 -7.92
N GLU A 90 -1.65 5.90 -8.67
CA GLU A 90 -1.29 5.49 -10.03
C GLU A 90 0.13 4.92 -10.07
N TRP A 91 0.40 4.04 -11.03
CA TRP A 91 1.72 3.41 -11.15
C TRP A 91 2.69 4.25 -11.96
N TYR A 92 3.90 4.42 -11.45
CA TYR A 92 5.02 5.10 -12.10
C TYR A 92 6.30 4.27 -11.94
N GLU A 93 7.29 4.46 -12.79
CA GLU A 93 8.63 3.94 -12.54
C GLU A 93 9.16 4.44 -11.18
N ALA A 94 9.76 3.52 -10.41
CA ALA A 94 10.18 3.79 -9.05
C ALA A 94 11.47 4.62 -9.01
N ILE A 95 11.33 5.94 -9.16
CA ILE A 95 12.42 6.91 -9.04
C ILE A 95 12.23 7.69 -7.73
N PRO A 96 13.23 7.73 -6.84
CA PRO A 96 13.13 8.45 -5.57
C PRO A 96 12.73 9.93 -5.74
N PRO A 97 12.07 10.50 -4.70
CA PRO A 97 11.67 9.90 -3.43
C PRO A 97 10.39 9.07 -3.56
N LEU A 98 10.30 7.93 -2.82
CA LEU A 98 9.15 7.02 -2.93
C LEU A 98 8.12 7.17 -1.80
N CYS A 99 8.42 7.92 -0.73
CA CYS A 99 7.52 8.08 0.41
C CYS A 99 6.66 9.34 0.31
N ARG A 100 7.28 10.50 0.31
CA ARG A 100 6.67 11.83 0.10
C ARG A 100 7.65 12.74 -0.64
N PRO A 101 7.22 13.85 -1.26
CA PRO A 101 8.07 14.72 -2.07
C PRO A 101 9.36 15.20 -1.38
N ASN A 102 9.33 15.38 -0.07
CA ASN A 102 10.44 15.92 0.73
C ASN A 102 11.23 14.84 1.48
N THR A 103 11.12 13.58 1.08
CA THR A 103 11.89 12.47 1.68
C THR A 103 13.10 12.10 0.82
N GLY A 104 13.95 11.22 1.32
CA GLY A 104 15.13 10.74 0.63
C GLY A 104 15.00 9.32 0.08
N LEU A 105 16.13 8.63 0.01
CA LEU A 105 16.22 7.24 -0.42
C LEU A 105 15.67 6.33 0.67
N THR A 106 14.83 5.37 0.29
CA THR A 106 14.18 4.41 1.18
C THR A 106 14.73 3.00 0.96
N PRO A 107 14.60 2.09 1.94
CA PRO A 107 14.97 0.69 1.75
C PRO A 107 14.19 0.01 0.60
N ALA A 108 12.97 0.47 0.33
CA ALA A 108 12.11 -0.06 -0.74
C ALA A 108 12.72 0.13 -2.14
N ASP A 109 13.52 1.18 -2.35
CA ASP A 109 14.15 1.46 -3.65
C ASP A 109 15.10 0.34 -4.06
N TRP A 110 16.16 0.10 -3.27
CA TRP A 110 17.12 -0.96 -3.58
C TRP A 110 16.57 -2.37 -3.39
N PHE A 111 15.56 -2.56 -2.54
CA PHE A 111 14.82 -3.80 -2.49
C PHE A 111 14.20 -4.13 -3.86
N GLY A 112 13.45 -3.20 -4.44
CA GLY A 112 12.80 -3.40 -5.73
C GLY A 112 13.80 -3.54 -6.88
N ARG A 113 14.86 -2.70 -6.91
CA ARG A 113 15.94 -2.80 -7.91
C ARG A 113 16.63 -4.17 -7.87
N THR A 114 16.92 -4.67 -6.69
CA THR A 114 17.54 -6.01 -6.50
C THR A 114 16.61 -7.11 -6.98
N LEU A 115 15.31 -7.03 -6.67
CA LEU A 115 14.35 -8.04 -7.13
C LEU A 115 14.24 -8.08 -8.66
N VAL A 116 14.11 -6.94 -9.34
CA VAL A 116 14.02 -6.95 -10.81
C VAL A 116 15.31 -7.39 -11.48
N ALA A 117 16.47 -7.22 -10.83
CA ALA A 117 17.74 -7.73 -11.32
C ALA A 117 17.89 -9.25 -11.13
N SER A 118 17.19 -9.84 -10.15
CA SER A 118 17.36 -11.24 -9.74
C SER A 118 16.23 -12.15 -10.23
N LEU A 119 15.06 -11.60 -10.56
CA LEU A 119 13.88 -12.36 -10.95
C LEU A 119 13.74 -12.43 -12.48
N PRO A 120 13.03 -13.45 -13.00
CA PRO A 120 12.74 -13.58 -14.43
C PRO A 120 12.16 -12.30 -15.05
N GLU A 121 12.44 -12.06 -16.33
CA GLU A 121 12.08 -10.82 -17.01
C GLU A 121 10.56 -10.56 -17.12
N ASN A 122 9.74 -11.60 -17.02
CA ASN A 122 8.29 -11.48 -17.00
C ASN A 122 7.73 -11.01 -15.64
N ILE A 123 8.57 -10.96 -14.60
CA ILE A 123 8.14 -10.49 -13.27
C ILE A 123 8.30 -8.97 -13.16
N LYS A 124 7.23 -8.31 -12.76
CA LYS A 124 7.21 -6.89 -12.37
C LYS A 124 7.14 -6.77 -10.85
N ILE A 125 7.74 -5.74 -10.33
CA ILE A 125 7.74 -5.40 -8.89
C ILE A 125 7.02 -4.06 -8.72
N GLY A 126 6.09 -4.00 -7.78
CA GLY A 126 5.44 -2.78 -7.35
C GLY A 126 5.64 -2.54 -5.87
N VAL A 127 5.83 -1.28 -5.48
CA VAL A 127 5.87 -0.90 -4.07
C VAL A 127 4.83 0.17 -3.76
N ILE A 128 4.20 0.07 -2.59
CA ILE A 128 3.34 1.10 -2.00
C ILE A 128 3.98 1.50 -0.69
N HIS A 129 4.26 2.78 -0.51
CA HIS A 129 5.11 3.24 0.58
C HIS A 129 4.40 4.27 1.46
N VAL A 130 4.19 3.94 2.74
CA VAL A 130 3.60 4.83 3.75
C VAL A 130 4.43 4.78 5.02
N ALA A 131 5.18 5.83 5.29
CA ALA A 131 5.98 5.93 6.51
C ALA A 131 5.99 7.36 7.05
N ILE A 132 6.19 7.51 8.36
CA ILE A 132 6.23 8.81 9.05
C ILE A 132 7.39 8.81 10.04
N GLY A 133 8.29 9.77 9.92
CA GLY A 133 9.41 9.93 10.84
C GLY A 133 8.94 9.99 12.30
N GLY A 134 9.54 9.18 13.17
CA GLY A 134 9.24 9.18 14.60
C GLY A 134 7.88 8.62 15.03
N ILE A 135 7.09 8.04 14.14
CA ILE A 135 5.76 7.51 14.49
C ILE A 135 5.88 6.30 15.43
N ASP A 136 5.05 6.27 16.48
CA ASP A 136 4.80 5.09 17.29
C ASP A 136 4.02 4.04 16.46
N ILE A 137 4.22 2.76 16.72
CA ILE A 137 3.50 1.66 16.06
C ILE A 137 1.98 1.80 16.18
N LYS A 138 1.49 2.46 17.24
CA LYS A 138 0.07 2.80 17.44
C LYS A 138 -0.51 3.67 16.34
N GLY A 139 0.33 4.39 15.61
CA GLY A 139 -0.04 5.13 14.40
C GLY A 139 -0.41 4.24 13.21
N PHE A 140 -0.15 2.93 13.28
CA PHE A 140 -0.57 1.95 12.28
C PHE A 140 -1.60 0.93 12.81
N LEU A 141 -2.07 1.09 14.06
CA LEU A 141 -3.13 0.27 14.61
C LEU A 141 -4.50 0.91 14.35
N SER A 142 -5.38 0.20 13.67
CA SER A 142 -6.71 0.68 13.27
C SER A 142 -7.60 1.11 14.44
N ASP A 143 -7.40 0.51 15.62
CA ASP A 143 -8.13 0.80 16.86
C ASP A 143 -7.52 1.94 17.70
N SER A 144 -6.27 2.28 17.46
CA SER A 144 -5.51 3.21 18.29
C SER A 144 -5.14 4.51 17.58
N ILE A 145 -5.18 4.54 16.25
CA ILE A 145 -4.69 5.68 15.45
C ILE A 145 -5.36 7.01 15.80
N ASP A 146 -6.68 7.02 15.92
CA ASP A 146 -7.41 8.25 16.20
C ASP A 146 -7.04 8.85 17.56
N ASN A 147 -6.88 7.99 18.57
CA ASN A 147 -6.41 8.42 19.90
C ASN A 147 -4.95 8.87 19.85
N TYR A 148 -4.09 8.14 19.12
CA TYR A 148 -2.69 8.51 18.95
C TYR A 148 -2.54 9.90 18.33
N VAL A 149 -3.23 10.15 17.23
CA VAL A 149 -3.20 11.46 16.54
C VAL A 149 -3.68 12.58 17.44
N LYS A 150 -4.75 12.37 18.19
CA LYS A 150 -5.34 13.41 19.05
C LYS A 150 -4.54 13.71 20.31
N THR A 151 -3.86 12.72 20.89
CA THR A 151 -3.33 12.83 22.25
C THR A 151 -1.83 12.60 22.40
N LYS A 152 -1.17 11.96 21.43
CA LYS A 152 0.21 11.48 21.53
C LYS A 152 1.12 11.97 20.42
N ALA A 153 0.59 12.17 19.21
CA ALA A 153 1.39 12.62 18.10
C ALA A 153 1.95 14.04 18.39
N PRO A 154 3.27 14.24 18.27
CA PRO A 154 3.85 15.54 18.51
C PRO A 154 3.49 16.52 17.39
N ASN A 155 3.43 17.82 17.72
CA ASN A 155 3.01 18.86 16.76
C ASN A 155 3.83 18.88 15.46
N TRP A 156 5.14 18.58 15.53
CA TRP A 156 5.99 18.55 14.34
C TRP A 156 5.62 17.44 13.35
N MET A 157 4.93 16.38 13.80
CA MET A 157 4.48 15.26 12.96
C MET A 157 3.18 15.57 12.20
N LYS A 158 2.46 16.64 12.61
CA LYS A 158 1.12 16.93 12.13
C LYS A 158 1.00 16.99 10.61
N GLY A 159 1.87 17.74 9.94
CA GLY A 159 1.86 17.84 8.47
C GLY A 159 2.12 16.49 7.76
N MET A 160 2.92 15.60 8.37
CA MET A 160 3.15 14.25 7.84
C MET A 160 1.92 13.35 8.00
N LEU A 161 1.19 13.47 9.11
CA LEU A 161 -0.06 12.74 9.35
C LEU A 161 -1.16 13.26 8.41
N GLU A 162 -1.29 14.59 8.27
CA GLU A 162 -2.26 15.23 7.38
C GLU A 162 -2.08 14.78 5.92
N ALA A 163 -0.85 14.56 5.46
CA ALA A 163 -0.56 14.04 4.13
C ALA A 163 -1.21 12.66 3.88
N TYR A 164 -1.50 11.92 4.93
CA TYR A 164 -2.18 10.62 4.90
C TYR A 164 -3.59 10.66 5.51
N ASP A 165 -4.29 11.82 5.46
CA ASP A 165 -5.62 12.04 6.06
C ASP A 165 -5.67 11.66 7.55
N ASN A 166 -4.59 11.88 8.28
CA ASN A 166 -4.38 11.50 9.68
C ASN A 166 -4.53 9.99 9.95
N ASN A 167 -4.48 9.16 8.93
CA ASN A 167 -4.58 7.71 9.08
C ASN A 167 -3.68 6.96 8.07
N PRO A 168 -2.38 6.83 8.34
CA PRO A 168 -1.44 6.15 7.46
C PRO A 168 -1.78 4.68 7.23
N TYR A 169 -2.36 3.98 8.22
CA TYR A 169 -2.83 2.61 8.05
C TYR A 169 -3.92 2.52 6.98
N LYS A 170 -4.97 3.34 7.12
CA LYS A 170 -6.08 3.36 6.15
C LYS A 170 -5.60 3.78 4.75
N ARG A 171 -4.64 4.71 4.66
CA ARG A 171 -4.02 5.10 3.40
C ARG A 171 -3.36 3.90 2.74
N LEU A 172 -2.54 3.14 3.48
CA LEU A 172 -1.87 1.94 2.98
C LEU A 172 -2.88 0.89 2.50
N VAL A 173 -3.90 0.57 3.30
CA VAL A 173 -4.96 -0.40 2.96
C VAL A 173 -5.74 0.04 1.72
N THR A 174 -6.10 1.32 1.61
CA THR A 174 -6.86 1.84 0.45
C THR A 174 -6.08 1.67 -0.85
N LEU A 175 -4.79 2.01 -0.84
CA LEU A 175 -3.93 1.87 -2.01
C LEU A 175 -3.64 0.39 -2.33
N ALA A 176 -3.44 -0.43 -1.30
CA ALA A 176 -3.25 -1.86 -1.47
C ALA A 176 -4.47 -2.54 -2.14
N LYS A 177 -5.69 -2.20 -1.72
CA LYS A 177 -6.93 -2.66 -2.37
C LYS A 177 -7.05 -2.21 -3.83
N LYS A 178 -6.56 -1.00 -4.15
CA LYS A 178 -6.49 -0.55 -5.54
C LYS A 178 -5.50 -1.40 -6.33
N ALA A 179 -4.31 -1.59 -5.79
CA ALA A 179 -3.21 -2.32 -6.42
C ALA A 179 -3.50 -3.82 -6.61
N GLN A 180 -4.32 -4.43 -5.73
CA GLN A 180 -4.77 -5.83 -5.89
C GLN A 180 -5.59 -6.07 -7.17
N LYS A 181 -6.07 -5.03 -7.83
CA LYS A 181 -6.74 -5.13 -9.15
C LYS A 181 -5.73 -5.33 -10.27
N ASP A 182 -4.48 -4.92 -10.05
CA ASP A 182 -3.41 -4.92 -11.05
C ASP A 182 -2.44 -6.09 -10.86
N GLY A 183 -2.18 -6.51 -9.60
CA GLY A 183 -1.20 -7.54 -9.28
C GLY A 183 -1.46 -8.25 -7.96
N VAL A 184 -0.46 -8.96 -7.45
CA VAL A 184 -0.54 -9.82 -6.28
C VAL A 184 0.37 -9.30 -5.16
N ILE A 185 -0.18 -9.06 -3.97
CA ILE A 185 0.63 -8.68 -2.80
C ILE A 185 1.44 -9.91 -2.36
N LYS A 186 2.77 -9.77 -2.33
CA LYS A 186 3.74 -10.85 -2.04
C LYS A 186 4.49 -10.66 -0.74
N GLY A 187 4.44 -9.48 -0.15
CA GLY A 187 5.13 -9.24 1.12
C GLY A 187 4.89 -7.84 1.67
N ILE A 188 5.30 -7.68 2.90
CA ILE A 188 5.22 -6.44 3.66
C ILE A 188 6.61 -6.11 4.19
N LEU A 189 7.13 -4.93 3.90
CA LEU A 189 8.40 -4.43 4.42
C LEU A 189 8.11 -3.45 5.55
N MET A 190 8.77 -3.64 6.67
CA MET A 190 8.64 -2.76 7.83
C MET A 190 10.01 -2.32 8.34
N HIS A 191 10.14 -1.03 8.61
CA HIS A 191 11.24 -0.51 9.42
C HIS A 191 10.67 0.45 10.48
N GLN A 192 10.41 -0.09 11.67
CA GLN A 192 9.79 0.62 12.79
C GLN A 192 10.23 -0.03 14.12
N GLY A 193 10.34 0.73 15.18
CA GLY A 193 10.65 0.23 16.52
C GLY A 193 11.49 1.20 17.34
N GLU A 194 12.22 2.14 16.72
CA GLU A 194 13.10 3.07 17.45
C GLU A 194 12.28 3.94 18.42
N THR A 195 11.11 4.41 18.03
CA THR A 195 10.19 5.16 18.89
C THR A 195 9.61 4.30 20.02
N ASN A 196 9.51 2.99 19.80
CA ASN A 196 8.97 2.03 20.76
C ASN A 196 10.06 1.29 21.53
N THR A 197 11.30 1.80 21.55
CA THR A 197 12.42 1.18 22.28
C THR A 197 12.05 0.97 23.75
N GLY A 198 12.19 -0.27 24.21
CA GLY A 198 11.87 -0.65 25.59
C GLY A 198 10.38 -0.94 25.86
N ASP A 199 9.50 -0.82 24.88
CA ASP A 199 8.10 -1.23 25.03
C ASP A 199 7.96 -2.76 24.85
N PRO A 200 7.68 -3.53 25.91
CA PRO A 200 7.55 -4.98 25.82
C PRO A 200 6.34 -5.43 24.98
N LYS A 201 5.40 -4.54 24.71
CA LYS A 201 4.19 -4.82 23.91
C LYS A 201 4.41 -4.58 22.42
N TRP A 202 5.54 -3.97 22.03
CA TRP A 202 5.78 -3.58 20.63
C TRP A 202 5.64 -4.75 19.64
N ALA A 203 6.24 -5.89 19.92
CA ALA A 203 6.17 -7.06 19.04
C ALA A 203 4.73 -7.56 18.85
N GLY A 204 3.92 -7.54 19.92
CA GLY A 204 2.49 -7.87 19.83
C GLY A 204 1.70 -6.86 18.99
N MET A 205 2.02 -5.57 19.10
CA MET A 205 1.42 -4.52 18.28
C MET A 205 1.81 -4.64 16.81
N VAL A 206 3.07 -4.98 16.51
CA VAL A 206 3.51 -5.28 15.12
C VAL A 206 2.74 -6.45 14.55
N LYS A 207 2.59 -7.54 15.33
CA LYS A 207 1.77 -8.68 14.91
C LYS A 207 0.33 -8.26 14.63
N GLN A 208 -0.26 -7.42 15.47
CA GLN A 208 -1.63 -6.91 15.27
C GLN A 208 -1.75 -6.08 13.99
N VAL A 209 -0.77 -5.22 13.66
CA VAL A 209 -0.75 -4.49 12.37
C VAL A 209 -0.71 -5.48 11.20
N TYR A 210 0.12 -6.50 11.28
CA TYR A 210 0.21 -7.53 10.25
C TYR A 210 -1.10 -8.31 10.09
N ASP A 211 -1.68 -8.77 11.20
CA ASP A 211 -2.97 -9.51 11.19
C ASP A 211 -4.10 -8.64 10.61
N ASN A 212 -4.13 -7.34 10.97
CA ASN A 212 -5.10 -6.39 10.43
C ASN A 212 -4.92 -6.22 8.91
N LEU A 213 -3.68 -6.07 8.43
CA LEU A 213 -3.40 -5.97 6.99
C LEU A 213 -3.83 -7.24 6.26
N CYS A 214 -3.53 -8.41 6.80
CA CYS A 214 -3.97 -9.68 6.22
C CYS A 214 -5.51 -9.77 6.16
N GLY A 215 -6.20 -9.40 7.23
CA GLY A 215 -7.66 -9.40 7.28
C GLY A 215 -8.29 -8.41 6.32
N ASP A 216 -7.87 -7.14 6.36
CA ASP A 216 -8.44 -6.06 5.55
C ASP A 216 -8.21 -6.25 4.04
N LEU A 217 -7.12 -6.89 3.67
CA LEU A 217 -6.72 -7.16 2.28
C LEU A 217 -7.03 -8.59 1.84
N GLN A 218 -7.63 -9.41 2.71
CA GLN A 218 -7.95 -10.83 2.45
C GLN A 218 -6.71 -11.62 1.99
N LEU A 219 -5.56 -11.35 2.62
CA LEU A 219 -4.32 -12.06 2.35
C LEU A 219 -4.25 -13.33 3.17
N LYS A 220 -3.57 -14.33 2.63
CA LYS A 220 -3.26 -15.55 3.36
C LYS A 220 -1.89 -15.38 4.05
N PRO A 221 -1.82 -15.45 5.39
CA PRO A 221 -0.58 -15.24 6.12
C PRO A 221 0.58 -16.12 5.68
N GLU A 222 0.28 -17.34 5.23
CA GLU A 222 1.28 -18.29 4.71
C GLU A 222 1.88 -17.92 3.34
N GLU A 223 1.23 -16.98 2.61
CA GLU A 223 1.66 -16.54 1.28
C GLU A 223 2.33 -15.15 1.31
N VAL A 224 2.22 -14.40 2.42
CA VAL A 224 2.68 -13.00 2.53
C VAL A 224 3.54 -12.81 3.77
N ASN A 225 4.85 -12.74 3.59
CA ASN A 225 5.79 -12.56 4.69
C ASN A 225 5.90 -11.08 5.12
N LEU A 226 6.13 -10.86 6.43
CA LEU A 226 6.58 -9.59 6.96
C LEU A 226 8.12 -9.60 7.06
N TYR A 227 8.76 -8.68 6.35
CA TYR A 227 10.20 -8.44 6.38
C TYR A 227 10.47 -7.21 7.25
N ALA A 228 11.03 -7.42 8.44
CA ALA A 228 11.37 -6.34 9.35
C ALA A 228 12.87 -5.99 9.23
N GLY A 229 13.17 -4.72 8.98
CA GLY A 229 14.54 -4.21 9.00
C GLY A 229 15.13 -4.23 10.41
N ASN A 230 16.40 -4.58 10.52
CA ASN A 230 17.11 -4.48 11.81
C ASN A 230 17.28 -3.02 12.20
N ILE A 231 17.04 -2.73 13.47
CA ILE A 231 17.32 -1.41 14.06
C ILE A 231 18.81 -1.33 14.39
N VAL A 232 19.41 -0.19 14.05
CA VAL A 232 20.84 0.06 14.31
C VAL A 232 21.10 0.00 15.82
N GLN A 233 22.09 -0.80 16.20
CA GLN A 233 22.57 -0.86 17.57
C GLN A 233 23.49 0.34 17.84
N ALA A 234 23.03 1.29 18.63
CA ALA A 234 23.87 2.38 19.11
C ALA A 234 24.40 2.07 20.53
N GLY A 235 25.74 2.05 20.71
CA GLY A 235 26.35 1.89 22.01
C GLY A 235 26.17 0.51 22.66
N GLY A 236 26.08 -0.57 21.90
CA GLY A 236 25.99 -1.94 22.42
C GLY A 236 24.63 -2.33 23.00
N ARG A 237 23.59 -1.54 22.80
CA ARG A 237 22.21 -1.88 23.18
C ARG A 237 21.46 -2.42 21.99
N GLU A 238 20.94 -3.64 22.11
CA GLU A 238 20.01 -4.19 21.13
C GLU A 238 18.65 -3.47 21.24
N PHE A 239 18.31 -2.69 20.23
CA PHE A 239 16.96 -2.18 20.06
C PHE A 239 16.14 -3.24 19.33
N ALA A 240 15.05 -3.71 19.94
CA ALA A 240 14.11 -4.69 19.36
C ALA A 240 14.66 -6.10 19.05
N SER A 241 15.44 -6.70 19.95
CA SER A 241 15.87 -8.11 19.85
C SER A 241 14.72 -9.12 20.06
N ALA A 242 13.54 -8.68 20.47
CA ALA A 242 12.42 -9.55 20.84
C ALA A 242 11.73 -10.28 19.65
N ALA A 243 12.05 -9.93 18.41
CA ALA A 243 11.42 -10.55 17.23
C ALA A 243 12.21 -11.74 16.66
N ARG A 244 13.37 -12.10 17.24
CA ARG A 244 14.26 -13.12 16.65
C ARG A 244 13.95 -14.57 16.99
N ASN A 245 13.05 -14.85 17.91
CA ASN A 245 12.81 -16.23 18.36
C ASN A 245 11.32 -16.55 18.42
N ARG A 246 10.72 -16.76 17.26
CA ARG A 246 9.59 -17.72 17.10
C ARG A 246 9.31 -18.00 15.64
#